data_0d3991f8061ff10c41cad562115e68e6
#
_entry.id   0d3991f8061ff10c41cad562115e68e6
#
_cell.length_a   1.000
_cell.length_b   1.000
_cell.length_c   1.000
_cell.angle_alpha   90.00
_cell.angle_beta   90.00
_cell.angle_gamma   90.00
#
_symmetry.space_group_name_H-M   'P 1'
#
loop_
_entity.id
_entity.type
_entity.pdbx_description
1 polymer ?
#
loop_
_entity_poly.entity_id
_entity_poly.type
_entity_poly.pdbx_seq_one_letter_code
_entity_poly.pdbx_strand_id
1 'polypeptide(L)'
;MTTINSVLGPIETRDMGFTLSHEHLATNAAGLLKTFPELIDRPGIIEQANDTLKEAYDEGLRTIIDVSTIDLGRDVEMMKEVSQNTGVQIIGATGNHLAVPRPFIDLSPEVISDLYLREIEEGIEGTGVKAGIIKVASDAGGITDAQEIVLRAAGQASVRTLSLIHI
;
A
#
# COMPACT_ATOMS: atom_id res chain seq x y z
N MET A 1 6.67 7.10 -22.00
CA MET A 1 6.93 7.68 -20.66
C MET A 1 6.47 6.67 -19.65
N THR A 2 7.21 6.48 -18.57
CA THR A 2 6.87 5.49 -17.53
C THR A 2 6.08 6.19 -16.44
N THR A 3 4.93 5.65 -16.09
CA THR A 3 4.06 6.18 -15.03
C THR A 3 3.95 5.20 -13.89
N ILE A 4 3.63 5.70 -12.70
CA ILE A 4 3.28 4.92 -11.51
C ILE A 4 1.97 5.45 -10.93
N ASN A 5 1.13 4.57 -10.39
CA ASN A 5 -0.11 4.99 -9.74
C ASN A 5 0.18 5.63 -8.38
N SER A 6 -0.24 6.86 -8.18
CA SER A 6 -0.41 7.46 -6.85
C SER A 6 -1.88 7.38 -6.43
N VAL A 7 -2.16 7.69 -5.17
CA VAL A 7 -3.54 7.70 -4.65
C VAL A 7 -4.43 8.77 -5.29
N LEU A 8 -3.84 9.76 -5.96
CA LEU A 8 -4.55 10.80 -6.72
C LEU A 8 -4.61 10.51 -8.22
N GLY A 9 -4.05 9.40 -8.67
CA GLY A 9 -3.97 9.01 -10.08
C GLY A 9 -2.52 8.79 -10.55
N PRO A 10 -2.31 8.45 -11.83
CA PRO A 10 -0.98 8.15 -12.35
C PRO A 10 -0.12 9.42 -12.42
N ILE A 11 1.15 9.28 -12.02
CA ILE A 11 2.19 10.31 -12.14
C ILE A 11 3.34 9.81 -13.02
N GLU A 12 4.04 10.70 -13.70
CA GLU A 12 5.26 10.33 -14.40
C GLU A 12 6.40 10.07 -13.38
N THR A 13 7.18 9.02 -13.59
CA THR A 13 8.25 8.65 -12.65
C THR A 13 9.30 9.74 -12.49
N ARG A 14 9.50 10.60 -13.50
CA ARG A 14 10.41 11.75 -13.40
C ARG A 14 9.88 12.86 -12.46
N ASP A 15 8.58 12.87 -12.18
CA ASP A 15 7.92 13.89 -11.35
C ASP A 15 7.80 13.45 -9.88
N MET A 16 8.28 12.24 -9.54
CA MET A 16 8.27 11.73 -8.16
C MET A 16 9.14 12.56 -7.21
N GLY A 17 10.22 13.17 -7.71
CA GLY A 17 11.13 13.94 -6.88
C GLY A 17 11.83 13.12 -5.80
N PHE A 18 12.22 13.76 -4.70
CA PHE A 18 12.79 13.05 -3.55
C PHE A 18 11.71 12.17 -2.91
N THR A 19 12.01 10.89 -2.79
CA THR A 19 11.03 9.86 -2.44
C THR A 19 11.51 9.04 -1.25
N LEU A 20 10.67 8.91 -0.22
CA LEU A 20 10.84 7.90 0.83
C LEU A 20 10.17 6.60 0.38
N SER A 21 10.95 5.53 0.32
CA SER A 21 10.53 4.28 -0.33
C SER A 21 9.85 3.27 0.59
N HIS A 22 9.75 3.55 1.88
CA HIS A 22 9.12 2.67 2.87
C HIS A 22 8.56 3.47 4.02
N GLU A 23 7.29 3.83 3.93
CA GLU A 23 6.59 4.60 4.96
C GLU A 23 5.25 3.99 5.29
N HIS A 24 4.68 4.42 6.41
CA HIS A 24 3.34 4.10 6.85
C HIS A 24 2.70 5.35 7.45
N LEU A 25 1.60 5.86 6.87
CA LEU A 25 0.83 6.93 7.50
C LEU A 25 0.19 6.45 8.81
N ALA A 26 -0.31 5.22 8.80
CA ALA A 26 -0.81 4.53 9.98
C ALA A 26 -0.78 3.01 9.78
N THR A 27 -0.61 2.28 10.87
CA THR A 27 -0.74 0.83 10.88
C THR A 27 -1.77 0.41 11.92
N ASN A 28 -2.65 -0.51 11.53
CA ASN A 28 -3.70 -1.09 12.36
C ASN A 28 -3.87 -2.57 12.05
N ALA A 29 -5.00 -3.15 12.40
CA ALA A 29 -5.37 -4.49 11.98
C ALA A 29 -6.45 -4.44 10.89
N ALA A 30 -6.45 -5.42 10.00
CA ALA A 30 -7.47 -5.57 8.97
C ALA A 30 -8.89 -5.47 9.53
N GLY A 31 -9.69 -4.58 8.96
CA GLY A 31 -11.09 -4.39 9.32
C GLY A 31 -11.35 -3.67 10.64
N LEU A 32 -10.32 -3.31 11.42
CA LEU A 32 -10.50 -2.67 12.73
C LEU A 32 -11.21 -1.34 12.60
N LEU A 33 -10.76 -0.47 11.70
CA LEU A 33 -11.38 0.84 11.46
C LEU A 33 -12.87 0.74 11.10
N LYS A 34 -13.25 -0.29 10.34
CA LYS A 34 -14.64 -0.50 9.92
C LYS A 34 -15.51 -1.09 11.02
N THR A 35 -14.92 -1.96 11.86
CA THR A 35 -15.67 -2.72 12.88
C THR A 35 -15.77 -1.97 14.21
N PHE A 36 -14.69 -1.33 14.61
CA PHE A 36 -14.55 -0.62 15.89
C PHE A 36 -13.86 0.74 15.68
N PRO A 37 -14.52 1.67 14.94
CA PRO A 37 -13.93 2.97 14.61
C PRO A 37 -13.55 3.79 15.85
N GLU A 38 -14.24 3.58 16.98
CA GLU A 38 -13.97 4.23 18.25
C GLU A 38 -12.59 3.90 18.86
N LEU A 39 -11.92 2.86 18.39
CA LEU A 39 -10.58 2.49 18.85
C LEU A 39 -9.47 3.22 18.07
N ILE A 40 -9.83 3.97 17.02
CA ILE A 40 -8.88 4.62 16.12
C ILE A 40 -9.21 6.10 16.02
N ASP A 41 -8.32 6.94 16.54
CA ASP A 41 -8.43 8.39 16.36
C ASP A 41 -8.02 8.79 14.93
N ARG A 42 -8.84 8.41 13.95
CA ARG A 42 -8.58 8.69 12.52
C ARG A 42 -8.38 10.20 12.24
N PRO A 43 -9.19 11.13 12.81
CA PRO A 43 -8.96 12.56 12.65
C PRO A 43 -7.59 13.02 13.18
N GLY A 44 -7.21 12.59 14.38
CA GLY A 44 -5.91 12.94 14.97
C GLY A 44 -4.73 12.36 14.16
N ILE A 45 -4.86 11.15 13.61
CA ILE A 45 -3.86 10.58 12.71
C ILE A 45 -3.70 11.42 11.43
N ILE A 46 -4.81 11.86 10.83
CA ILE A 46 -4.79 12.72 9.63
C ILE A 46 -4.14 14.05 9.93
N GLU A 47 -4.49 14.69 11.05
CA GLU A 47 -3.89 15.97 11.50
C GLU A 47 -2.37 15.82 11.65
N GLN A 48 -1.92 14.82 12.39
CA GLN A 48 -0.49 14.53 12.58
C GLN A 48 0.23 14.24 11.24
N ALA A 49 -0.37 13.43 10.38
CA ALA A 49 0.19 13.11 9.06
C ALA A 49 0.30 14.36 8.18
N ASN A 50 -0.72 15.24 8.19
CA ASN A 50 -0.71 16.49 7.46
C ASN A 50 0.43 17.41 7.92
N ASP A 51 0.59 17.58 9.22
CA ASP A 51 1.64 18.46 9.79
C ASP A 51 3.03 17.92 9.46
N THR A 52 3.27 16.63 9.70
CA THR A 52 4.54 15.98 9.41
C THR A 52 4.91 16.03 7.92
N LEU A 53 3.94 15.73 7.04
CA LEU A 53 4.23 15.73 5.61
C LEU A 53 4.34 17.12 5.00
N LYS A 54 3.68 18.15 5.55
CA LYS A 54 3.91 19.54 5.14
C LYS A 54 5.30 20.00 5.50
N GLU A 55 5.75 19.73 6.73
CA GLU A 55 7.13 20.02 7.14
C GLU A 55 8.14 19.33 6.23
N ALA A 56 7.96 18.02 5.97
CA ALA A 56 8.81 17.27 5.10
C ALA A 56 8.78 17.77 3.63
N TYR A 57 7.61 18.24 3.15
CA TYR A 57 7.48 18.85 1.84
C TYR A 57 8.30 20.13 1.70
N ASP A 58 8.29 20.97 2.74
CA ASP A 58 9.09 22.20 2.79
C ASP A 58 10.59 21.90 2.78
N GLU A 59 11.00 20.77 3.37
CA GLU A 59 12.37 20.25 3.35
C GLU A 59 12.74 19.53 2.04
N GLY A 60 11.81 19.38 1.10
CA GLY A 60 12.09 18.86 -0.25
C GLY A 60 11.52 17.49 -0.55
N LEU A 61 10.81 16.84 0.39
CA LEU A 61 10.07 15.60 0.09
C LEU A 61 8.99 15.86 -0.96
N ARG A 62 8.82 14.93 -1.90
CA ARG A 62 7.77 15.01 -2.92
C ARG A 62 6.88 13.79 -2.97
N THR A 63 7.42 12.62 -2.64
CA THR A 63 6.69 11.36 -2.72
C THR A 63 7.01 10.47 -1.52
N ILE A 64 6.02 9.77 -1.02
CA ILE A 64 6.21 8.61 -0.15
C ILE A 64 5.60 7.36 -0.78
N ILE A 65 6.20 6.21 -0.51
CA ILE A 65 5.61 4.92 -0.81
C ILE A 65 5.09 4.35 0.50
N ASP A 66 3.77 4.38 0.67
CA ASP A 66 3.10 3.78 1.83
C ASP A 66 2.92 2.29 1.58
N VAL A 67 3.69 1.47 2.29
CA VAL A 67 3.70 0.02 2.15
C VAL A 67 2.74 -0.69 3.10
N SER A 68 1.75 0.03 3.63
CA SER A 68 0.67 -0.57 4.41
C SER A 68 -0.20 -1.46 3.51
N THR A 69 -0.29 -2.72 3.89
CA THR A 69 -1.08 -3.74 3.21
C THR A 69 -2.39 -4.00 3.97
N ILE A 70 -3.24 -4.87 3.42
CA ILE A 70 -4.55 -5.18 4.02
C ILE A 70 -4.42 -5.66 5.48
N ASP A 71 -3.41 -6.47 5.80
CA ASP A 71 -3.18 -7.01 7.15
C ASP A 71 -2.66 -5.95 8.14
N LEU A 72 -2.13 -4.84 7.63
CA LEU A 72 -1.75 -3.65 8.40
C LEU A 72 -2.87 -2.60 8.51
N GLY A 73 -4.08 -2.92 8.08
CA GLY A 73 -5.24 -2.02 8.17
C GLY A 73 -5.13 -0.81 7.26
N ARG A 74 -4.60 -0.98 6.06
CA ARG A 74 -4.49 0.06 5.01
C ARG A 74 -5.78 0.89 4.90
N ASP A 75 -5.63 2.23 4.90
CA ASP A 75 -6.72 3.21 4.70
C ASP A 75 -6.37 4.10 3.50
N VAL A 76 -6.80 3.70 2.30
CA VAL A 76 -6.49 4.44 1.07
C VAL A 76 -7.24 5.78 0.96
N GLU A 77 -8.39 5.91 1.60
CA GLU A 77 -9.10 7.20 1.64
C GLU A 77 -8.37 8.20 2.53
N MET A 78 -7.76 7.75 3.62
CA MET A 78 -6.87 8.58 4.45
C MET A 78 -5.62 9.01 3.65
N MET A 79 -4.97 8.07 2.95
CA MET A 79 -3.83 8.39 2.09
C MET A 79 -4.18 9.45 1.04
N LYS A 80 -5.35 9.33 0.42
CA LYS A 80 -5.85 10.28 -0.57
C LYS A 80 -6.09 11.66 0.03
N GLU A 81 -6.75 11.72 1.18
CA GLU A 81 -7.03 12.97 1.93
C GLU A 81 -5.73 13.68 2.32
N VAL A 82 -4.78 12.95 2.90
CA VAL A 82 -3.48 13.49 3.31
C VAL A 82 -2.66 13.96 2.10
N SER A 83 -2.65 13.22 0.99
CA SER A 83 -1.98 13.64 -0.24
C SER A 83 -2.56 14.94 -0.80
N GLN A 84 -3.88 15.08 -0.79
CA GLN A 84 -4.55 16.33 -1.21
C GLN A 84 -4.21 17.53 -0.32
N ASN A 85 -4.12 17.30 1.00
CA ASN A 85 -3.88 18.35 1.99
C ASN A 85 -2.43 18.85 2.01
N THR A 86 -1.48 17.97 1.66
CA THR A 86 -0.04 18.24 1.83
C THR A 86 0.70 18.51 0.51
N GLY A 87 0.13 18.06 -0.61
CA GLY A 87 0.82 18.08 -1.91
C GLY A 87 1.87 16.98 -2.08
N VAL A 88 2.13 16.16 -1.04
CA VAL A 88 3.02 15.00 -1.15
C VAL A 88 2.30 13.89 -1.92
N GLN A 89 2.93 13.35 -2.96
CA GLN A 89 2.41 12.20 -3.68
C GLN A 89 2.51 10.97 -2.80
N ILE A 90 1.44 10.19 -2.70
CA ILE A 90 1.43 8.94 -1.93
C ILE A 90 1.17 7.78 -2.89
N ILE A 91 2.07 6.81 -2.87
CA ILE A 91 1.95 5.58 -3.65
C ILE A 91 1.54 4.46 -2.69
N GLY A 92 0.35 3.90 -2.88
CA GLY A 92 -0.15 2.81 -2.05
C GLY A 92 0.28 1.44 -2.59
N ALA A 93 0.33 0.46 -1.69
CA ALA A 93 0.72 -0.91 -2.01
C ALA A 93 -0.46 -1.87 -2.02
N THR A 94 -0.40 -2.89 -2.89
CA THR A 94 -1.13 -4.15 -2.76
C THR A 94 -0.24 -5.21 -2.10
N GLY A 95 -0.77 -6.37 -1.81
CA GLY A 95 -0.01 -7.48 -1.24
C GLY A 95 -0.34 -7.74 0.24
N ASN A 96 0.60 -8.41 0.92
CA ASN A 96 0.49 -8.77 2.33
C ASN A 96 1.83 -8.59 3.04
N HIS A 97 1.80 -8.07 4.27
CA HIS A 97 2.99 -8.02 5.11
C HIS A 97 3.30 -9.43 5.70
N LEU A 98 2.91 -9.73 6.90
CA LEU A 98 3.22 -11.03 7.55
C LEU A 98 1.97 -11.88 7.83
N ALA A 99 0.85 -11.23 8.16
CA ALA A 99 -0.38 -11.91 8.51
C ALA A 99 -1.16 -12.31 7.24
N VAL A 100 -0.88 -13.51 6.72
CA VAL A 100 -1.57 -14.03 5.55
C VAL A 100 -3.05 -14.28 5.88
N PRO A 101 -4.00 -13.67 5.14
CA PRO A 101 -5.42 -13.89 5.36
C PRO A 101 -5.77 -15.38 5.30
N ARG A 102 -6.52 -15.86 6.30
CA ARG A 102 -6.87 -17.27 6.40
C ARG A 102 -7.41 -17.87 5.08
N PRO A 103 -8.29 -17.18 4.32
CA PRO A 103 -8.74 -17.71 3.04
C PRO A 103 -7.65 -17.93 2.01
N PHE A 104 -6.52 -17.22 2.09
CA PHE A 104 -5.43 -17.34 1.13
C PHE A 104 -4.65 -18.65 1.25
N ILE A 105 -4.67 -19.28 2.43
CA ILE A 105 -3.94 -20.53 2.71
C ILE A 105 -4.41 -21.67 1.81
N ASP A 106 -5.69 -21.68 1.44
CA ASP A 106 -6.31 -22.70 0.61
C ASP A 106 -6.38 -22.31 -0.88
N LEU A 107 -5.86 -21.14 -1.26
CA LEU A 107 -5.86 -20.65 -2.64
C LEU A 107 -4.53 -20.94 -3.34
N SER A 108 -4.59 -21.06 -4.66
CA SER A 108 -3.37 -21.12 -5.45
C SER A 108 -2.74 -19.72 -5.60
N PRO A 109 -1.41 -19.63 -5.83
CA PRO A 109 -0.74 -18.35 -6.08
C PRO A 109 -1.36 -17.57 -7.25
N GLU A 110 -1.89 -18.25 -8.27
CA GLU A 110 -2.54 -17.62 -9.44
C GLU A 110 -3.78 -16.82 -9.02
N VAL A 111 -4.64 -17.40 -8.18
CA VAL A 111 -5.87 -16.75 -7.69
C VAL A 111 -5.51 -15.52 -6.86
N ILE A 112 -4.51 -15.62 -5.98
CA ILE A 112 -4.06 -14.46 -5.16
C ILE A 112 -3.40 -13.41 -6.06
N SER A 113 -2.63 -13.81 -7.06
CA SER A 113 -2.07 -12.90 -8.06
C SER A 113 -3.16 -12.10 -8.77
N ASP A 114 -4.27 -12.73 -9.14
CA ASP A 114 -5.41 -12.03 -9.76
C ASP A 114 -6.06 -10.99 -8.82
N LEU A 115 -6.06 -11.26 -7.50
CA LEU A 115 -6.51 -10.26 -6.51
C LEU A 115 -5.57 -9.04 -6.45
N TYR A 116 -4.27 -9.25 -6.49
CA TYR A 116 -3.30 -8.15 -6.53
C TYR A 116 -3.39 -7.36 -7.85
N LEU A 117 -3.58 -8.05 -8.98
CA LEU A 117 -3.80 -7.42 -10.27
C LEU A 117 -5.03 -6.52 -10.26
N ARG A 118 -6.13 -6.98 -9.69
CA ARG A 118 -7.34 -6.17 -9.55
C ARG A 118 -7.06 -4.85 -8.80
N GLU A 119 -6.28 -4.88 -7.71
CA GLU A 119 -5.93 -3.68 -6.97
C GLU A 119 -5.00 -2.74 -7.76
N ILE A 120 -4.17 -3.29 -8.66
CA ILE A 120 -3.29 -2.51 -9.54
C ILE A 120 -4.04 -1.93 -10.74
N GLU A 121 -4.97 -2.68 -11.31
CA GLU A 121 -5.62 -2.32 -12.59
C GLU A 121 -6.98 -1.63 -12.41
N GLU A 122 -7.76 -2.01 -11.39
CA GLU A 122 -9.11 -1.51 -11.16
C GLU A 122 -9.19 -0.59 -9.93
N GLY A 123 -8.53 -0.98 -8.84
CA GLY A 123 -8.46 -0.19 -7.60
C GLY A 123 -8.65 -1.02 -6.34
N ILE A 124 -8.12 -0.47 -5.26
CA ILE A 124 -8.14 -1.02 -3.91
C ILE A 124 -9.55 -0.81 -3.32
N GLU A 125 -10.14 -1.87 -2.78
CA GLU A 125 -11.38 -1.83 -1.99
C GLU A 125 -12.57 -1.14 -2.69
N GLY A 126 -12.56 -1.09 -4.03
CA GLY A 126 -13.60 -0.44 -4.82
C GLY A 126 -13.54 1.10 -4.80
N THR A 127 -12.49 1.70 -4.28
CA THR A 127 -12.31 3.16 -4.20
C THR A 127 -11.87 3.79 -5.53
N GLY A 128 -11.39 2.97 -6.49
CA GLY A 128 -10.74 3.43 -7.72
C GLY A 128 -9.29 3.88 -7.52
N VAL A 129 -8.78 3.93 -6.28
CA VAL A 129 -7.36 4.18 -5.99
C VAL A 129 -6.57 2.92 -6.35
N LYS A 130 -5.66 3.04 -7.31
CA LYS A 130 -4.86 1.91 -7.80
C LYS A 130 -3.55 1.78 -7.03
N ALA A 131 -3.16 0.54 -6.72
CA ALA A 131 -1.86 0.27 -6.15
C ALA A 131 -0.73 0.61 -7.15
N GLY A 132 0.36 1.20 -6.65
CA GLY A 132 1.54 1.50 -7.47
C GLY A 132 2.65 0.47 -7.33
N ILE A 133 2.67 -0.28 -6.22
CA ILE A 133 3.64 -1.34 -5.96
C ILE A 133 2.98 -2.55 -5.29
N ILE A 134 3.73 -3.65 -5.23
CA ILE A 134 3.37 -4.86 -4.48
C ILE A 134 4.26 -4.91 -3.23
N LYS A 135 3.68 -5.10 -2.04
CA LYS A 135 4.40 -5.30 -0.78
C LYS A 135 4.18 -6.71 -0.28
N VAL A 136 5.27 -7.39 0.02
CA VAL A 136 5.29 -8.67 0.73
C VAL A 136 6.39 -8.66 1.80
N ALA A 137 6.35 -9.58 2.74
CA ALA A 137 7.38 -9.71 3.76
C ALA A 137 7.54 -11.17 4.20
N SER A 138 8.70 -11.45 4.78
CA SER A 138 8.98 -12.67 5.53
C SER A 138 9.69 -12.30 6.82
N ASP A 139 9.55 -13.14 7.85
CA ASP A 139 10.13 -12.90 9.17
C ASP A 139 11.45 -13.66 9.34
N ALA A 140 12.20 -13.32 10.41
CA ALA A 140 13.50 -13.90 10.76
C ALA A 140 13.46 -15.43 10.95
N GLY A 141 12.30 -16.00 11.25
CA GLY A 141 12.09 -17.46 11.38
C GLY A 141 12.10 -18.24 10.06
N GLY A 142 12.25 -17.57 8.93
CA GLY A 142 12.15 -18.14 7.60
C GLY A 142 10.75 -18.04 6.99
N ILE A 143 10.63 -18.45 5.73
CA ILE A 143 9.37 -18.38 4.96
C ILE A 143 8.47 -19.56 5.37
N THR A 144 7.26 -19.26 5.85
CA THR A 144 6.24 -20.27 6.10
C THR A 144 5.54 -20.69 4.80
N ASP A 145 4.86 -21.84 4.79
CA ASP A 145 4.09 -22.30 3.61
C ASP A 145 3.07 -21.25 3.15
N ALA A 146 2.38 -20.59 4.08
CA ALA A 146 1.44 -19.53 3.77
C ALA A 146 2.13 -18.28 3.16
N GLN A 147 3.29 -17.90 3.67
CA GLN A 147 4.07 -16.80 3.10
C GLN A 147 4.63 -17.17 1.72
N GLU A 148 5.02 -18.43 1.50
CA GLU A 148 5.48 -18.87 0.18
C GLU A 148 4.40 -18.69 -0.90
N ILE A 149 3.13 -19.03 -0.59
CA ILE A 149 2.00 -18.84 -1.50
C ILE A 149 1.88 -17.36 -1.89
N VAL A 150 1.92 -16.45 -0.91
CA VAL A 150 1.81 -15.00 -1.12
C VAL A 150 3.01 -14.44 -1.90
N LEU A 151 4.24 -14.89 -1.60
CA LEU A 151 5.44 -14.49 -2.33
C LEU A 151 5.39 -14.93 -3.81
N ARG A 152 4.93 -16.16 -4.08
CA ARG A 152 4.73 -16.65 -5.45
C ARG A 152 3.67 -15.86 -6.19
N ALA A 153 2.55 -15.53 -5.53
CA ALA A 153 1.50 -14.69 -6.09
C ALA A 153 2.01 -13.29 -6.45
N ALA A 154 2.80 -12.67 -5.56
CA ALA A 154 3.43 -11.37 -5.81
C ALA A 154 4.39 -11.43 -7.02
N GLY A 155 5.20 -12.48 -7.13
CA GLY A 155 6.08 -12.70 -8.28
C GLY A 155 5.30 -12.81 -9.59
N GLN A 156 4.19 -13.57 -9.60
CA GLN A 156 3.32 -13.69 -10.78
C GLN A 156 2.66 -12.37 -11.16
N ALA A 157 2.14 -11.61 -10.18
CA ALA A 157 1.55 -10.30 -10.42
C ALA A 157 2.59 -9.31 -10.96
N SER A 158 3.80 -9.30 -10.41
CA SER A 158 4.90 -8.45 -10.88
C SER A 158 5.28 -8.75 -12.34
N VAL A 159 5.38 -10.01 -12.73
CA VAL A 159 5.68 -10.39 -14.13
C VAL A 159 4.59 -9.88 -15.08
N ARG A 160 3.34 -9.90 -14.67
CA ARG A 160 2.19 -9.50 -15.51
C ARG A 160 2.03 -7.98 -15.62
N THR A 161 2.39 -7.23 -14.59
CA THR A 161 2.19 -5.77 -14.53
C THR A 161 3.47 -4.96 -14.66
N LEU A 162 4.62 -5.60 -14.50
CA LEU A 162 5.93 -4.95 -14.31
C LEU A 162 6.00 -4.07 -13.05
N SER A 163 5.05 -4.22 -12.12
CA SER A 163 5.08 -3.54 -10.82
C SER A 163 6.24 -4.04 -9.98
N LEU A 164 6.89 -3.12 -9.28
CA LEU A 164 7.96 -3.45 -8.34
C LEU A 164 7.40 -4.22 -7.14
N ILE A 165 8.20 -5.17 -6.64
CA ILE A 165 7.94 -5.85 -5.38
C ILE A 165 8.86 -5.24 -4.33
N HIS A 166 8.27 -4.77 -3.23
CA HIS A 166 8.97 -4.36 -2.02
C HIS A 166 8.89 -5.50 -0.99
N ILE A 167 10.05 -5.97 -0.53
CA ILE A 167 10.18 -7.09 0.43
C ILE A 167 10.85 -6.59 1.70
#